data_f0a8616e979168d06f58e1c0396e0347
#
_entry.id   f0a8616e979168d06f58e1c0396e0347
#
_cell.length_a   1.000
_cell.length_b   1.000
_cell.length_c   1.000
_cell.angle_alpha   90.00
_cell.angle_beta   90.00
_cell.angle_gamma   90.00
#
_symmetry.space_group_name_H-M   'P 1'
#
loop_
_entity.id
_entity.type
_entity.pdbx_description
1 polymer ?
#
loop_
_entity_poly.entity_id
_entity_poly.type
_entity_poly.pdbx_seq_one_letter_code
_entity_poly.pdbx_strand_id
1 'polypeptide(L)'
;MIKRRIAIAEHMKTVKAYEIFLLCAILLITGLIVYTNLFHYCYRMNADIASEAVLARHIWESGEALPKSWMPSTEYRILSSANLAALFYGVFQNMSLAMGCACSVLTFGILGSLYFFVSQFSFRREEKLLFLLLCLTLPNHFRMLELFYLFGSYYAVHIILLFLSLGIYVRLLNSTHVHSVCLAVLVLFSFIIGMQGLRGILVINIPMLATEMARQIYLWYDKSWKKRDGFIAGWCALLLLAGYAGTFTPYSVGQETTRNVRRGLAKLWNTVLPQAFEALGFAGVEGIGRGVPLFFLLIAMGVLGVCLFRLLNRGGG
;
A
#
# COMPACT_ATOMS: atom_id res chain seq x y z
N MET A 1 -31.78 14.35 -34.83
CA MET A 1 -31.87 14.41 -33.37
C MET A 1 -32.10 13.04 -32.74
N ILE A 2 -32.98 12.20 -33.23
CA ILE A 2 -33.31 10.85 -32.70
C ILE A 2 -32.11 9.89 -32.71
N LYS A 3 -31.36 9.78 -33.81
CA LYS A 3 -30.17 8.91 -33.94
C LYS A 3 -29.11 9.23 -32.87
N ARG A 4 -28.90 10.51 -32.51
CA ARG A 4 -27.95 10.94 -31.50
C ARG A 4 -28.41 10.53 -30.08
N ARG A 5 -29.71 10.57 -29.79
CA ARG A 5 -30.27 10.10 -28.52
C ARG A 5 -30.16 8.58 -28.35
N ILE A 6 -30.39 7.83 -29.45
CA ILE A 6 -30.24 6.36 -29.44
C ILE A 6 -28.76 5.98 -29.18
N ALA A 7 -27.82 6.60 -29.89
CA ALA A 7 -26.38 6.35 -29.69
C ALA A 7 -25.91 6.69 -28.26
N ILE A 8 -26.40 7.77 -27.66
CA ILE A 8 -26.10 8.11 -26.26
C ILE A 8 -26.68 7.06 -25.29
N ALA A 9 -27.91 6.62 -25.51
CA ALA A 9 -28.56 5.61 -24.67
C ALA A 9 -27.86 4.25 -24.75
N GLU A 10 -27.42 3.83 -25.92
CA GLU A 10 -26.61 2.62 -26.12
C GLU A 10 -25.26 2.72 -25.44
N HIS A 11 -24.56 3.85 -25.61
CA HIS A 11 -23.30 4.09 -24.91
C HIS A 11 -23.46 4.05 -23.40
N MET A 12 -24.51 4.67 -22.83
CA MET A 12 -24.80 4.62 -21.40
C MET A 12 -25.09 3.20 -20.90
N LYS A 13 -25.78 2.37 -21.70
CA LYS A 13 -26.04 0.96 -21.35
C LYS A 13 -24.74 0.16 -21.32
N THR A 14 -23.86 0.36 -22.30
CA THR A 14 -22.56 -0.32 -22.41
C THR A 14 -21.67 0.05 -21.23
N VAL A 15 -21.59 1.32 -20.84
CA VAL A 15 -20.81 1.78 -19.68
C VAL A 15 -21.33 1.14 -18.39
N LYS A 16 -22.65 1.13 -18.18
CA LYS A 16 -23.25 0.47 -17.00
C LYS A 16 -22.95 -1.03 -16.94
N ALA A 17 -23.03 -1.73 -18.09
CA ALA A 17 -22.73 -3.16 -18.17
C ALA A 17 -21.25 -3.44 -17.80
N TYR A 18 -20.33 -2.60 -18.27
CA TYR A 18 -18.91 -2.70 -17.94
C TYR A 18 -18.63 -2.45 -16.46
N GLU A 19 -19.25 -1.42 -15.85
CA GLU A 19 -19.15 -1.17 -14.41
C GLU A 19 -19.64 -2.37 -13.60
N ILE A 20 -20.77 -2.96 -13.96
CA ILE A 20 -21.34 -4.14 -13.30
C ILE A 20 -20.37 -5.32 -13.43
N PHE A 21 -19.82 -5.55 -14.61
CA PHE A 21 -18.82 -6.62 -14.82
C PHE A 21 -17.60 -6.44 -13.92
N LEU A 22 -17.01 -5.22 -13.88
CA LEU A 22 -15.87 -4.94 -13.01
C LEU A 22 -16.19 -5.16 -11.53
N LEU A 23 -17.37 -4.69 -11.11
CA LEU A 23 -17.81 -4.87 -9.72
C LEU A 23 -18.00 -6.37 -9.39
N CYS A 24 -18.63 -7.14 -10.26
CA CYS A 24 -18.79 -8.59 -10.09
C CYS A 24 -17.42 -9.29 -10.02
N ALA A 25 -16.47 -8.92 -10.87
CA ALA A 25 -15.12 -9.47 -10.85
C ALA A 25 -14.39 -9.15 -9.52
N ILE A 26 -14.46 -7.91 -9.04
CA ILE A 26 -13.89 -7.50 -7.75
C ILE A 26 -14.53 -8.29 -6.61
N LEU A 27 -15.85 -8.39 -6.58
CA LEU A 27 -16.59 -9.14 -5.55
C LEU A 27 -16.24 -10.62 -5.57
N LEU A 28 -16.14 -11.23 -6.75
CA LEU A 28 -15.77 -12.64 -6.90
C LEU A 28 -14.36 -12.89 -6.37
N ILE A 29 -13.36 -12.11 -6.81
CA ILE A 29 -11.97 -12.29 -6.38
C ILE A 29 -11.83 -12.03 -4.88
N THR A 30 -12.44 -10.95 -4.38
CA THR A 30 -12.44 -10.65 -2.94
C THR A 30 -13.12 -11.77 -2.15
N GLY A 31 -14.25 -12.27 -2.63
CA GLY A 31 -14.95 -13.41 -2.04
C GLY A 31 -14.10 -14.69 -1.98
N LEU A 32 -13.33 -14.97 -3.06
CA LEU A 32 -12.39 -16.09 -3.08
C LEU A 32 -11.23 -15.90 -2.09
N ILE A 33 -10.70 -14.69 -1.95
CA ILE A 33 -9.66 -14.37 -0.96
C ILE A 33 -10.22 -14.58 0.47
N VAL A 34 -11.40 -14.03 0.76
CA VAL A 34 -12.05 -14.19 2.07
C VAL A 34 -12.34 -15.65 2.37
N TYR A 35 -12.90 -16.39 1.42
CA TYR A 35 -13.16 -17.81 1.55
C TYR A 35 -11.87 -18.58 1.85
N THR A 36 -10.79 -18.31 1.12
CA THR A 36 -9.50 -18.93 1.31
C THR A 36 -8.93 -18.64 2.70
N ASN A 37 -9.00 -17.40 3.16
CA ASN A 37 -8.56 -17.01 4.50
C ASN A 37 -9.36 -17.71 5.61
N LEU A 38 -10.67 -17.81 5.47
CA LEU A 38 -11.53 -18.37 6.53
C LEU A 38 -11.47 -19.90 6.60
N PHE A 39 -11.40 -20.59 5.45
CA PHE A 39 -11.58 -22.05 5.40
C PHE A 39 -10.31 -22.83 5.09
N HIS A 40 -9.27 -22.15 4.57
CA HIS A 40 -8.02 -22.81 4.18
C HIS A 40 -6.80 -22.36 4.99
N TYR A 41 -6.97 -21.49 5.96
CA TYR A 41 -5.87 -20.95 6.76
C TYR A 41 -5.01 -22.04 7.41
N CYS A 42 -5.61 -23.00 8.09
CA CYS A 42 -4.90 -24.05 8.81
C CYS A 42 -4.09 -25.00 7.90
N TYR A 43 -4.49 -25.15 6.64
CA TYR A 43 -3.80 -26.03 5.68
C TYR A 43 -2.55 -25.42 5.04
N ARG A 44 -2.35 -24.11 5.23
CA ARG A 44 -1.25 -23.35 4.63
C ARG A 44 -0.31 -22.74 5.65
N MET A 45 -0.40 -23.17 6.89
CA MET A 45 0.41 -22.66 7.99
C MET A 45 1.87 -23.06 7.79
N ASN A 46 2.73 -22.05 7.59
CA ASN A 46 4.18 -22.16 7.65
C ASN A 46 4.70 -21.56 8.97
N ALA A 47 6.02 -21.60 9.20
CA ALA A 47 6.62 -21.10 10.43
C ALA A 47 6.32 -19.62 10.70
N ASP A 48 6.32 -18.78 9.67
CA ASP A 48 6.07 -17.34 9.79
C ASP A 48 4.60 -17.09 10.14
N ILE A 49 3.66 -17.77 9.45
CA ILE A 49 2.22 -17.68 9.71
C ILE A 49 1.89 -18.20 11.11
N ALA A 50 2.50 -19.32 11.52
CA ALA A 50 2.34 -19.87 12.85
C ALA A 50 2.86 -18.91 13.93
N SER A 51 3.98 -18.23 13.67
CA SER A 51 4.53 -17.20 14.57
C SER A 51 3.55 -16.04 14.77
N GLU A 52 2.91 -15.53 13.73
CA GLU A 52 1.89 -14.48 13.84
C GLU A 52 0.66 -14.97 14.63
N ALA A 53 0.24 -16.21 14.44
CA ALA A 53 -0.86 -16.80 15.19
C ALA A 53 -0.54 -16.96 16.69
N VAL A 54 0.68 -17.39 17.03
CA VAL A 54 1.15 -17.46 18.42
C VAL A 54 1.23 -16.07 19.02
N LEU A 55 1.74 -15.08 18.28
CA LEU A 55 1.76 -13.69 18.73
C LEU A 55 0.33 -13.17 18.99
N ALA A 56 -0.61 -13.43 18.11
CA ALA A 56 -2.00 -13.01 18.31
C ALA A 56 -2.61 -13.58 19.60
N ARG A 57 -2.37 -14.84 19.88
CA ARG A 57 -2.79 -15.48 21.12
C ARG A 57 -2.10 -14.84 22.34
N HIS A 58 -0.80 -14.61 22.23
CA HIS A 58 -0.04 -14.00 23.33
C HIS A 58 -0.48 -12.55 23.62
N ILE A 59 -0.79 -11.76 22.59
CA ILE A 59 -1.39 -10.42 22.75
C ILE A 59 -2.71 -10.51 23.51
N TRP A 60 -3.57 -11.46 23.17
CA TRP A 60 -4.84 -11.62 23.86
C TRP A 60 -4.68 -12.06 25.31
N GLU A 61 -3.82 -13.07 25.57
CA GLU A 61 -3.60 -13.62 26.92
C GLU A 61 -2.89 -12.63 27.86
N SER A 62 -1.95 -11.83 27.36
CA SER A 62 -1.23 -10.84 28.15
C SER A 62 -1.97 -9.52 28.33
N GLY A 63 -2.91 -9.21 27.43
CA GLY A 63 -3.56 -7.89 27.35
C GLY A 63 -2.63 -6.77 26.84
N GLU A 64 -1.41 -7.10 26.42
CA GLU A 64 -0.43 -6.15 25.92
C GLU A 64 -0.43 -6.15 24.39
N ALA A 65 -0.72 -5.01 23.75
CA ALA A 65 -0.66 -4.89 22.29
C ALA A 65 0.75 -5.15 21.73
N LEU A 66 1.76 -4.98 22.55
CA LEU A 66 3.17 -5.22 22.27
C LEU A 66 3.80 -5.99 23.43
N PRO A 67 3.64 -7.32 23.52
CA PRO A 67 4.14 -8.10 24.63
C PRO A 67 5.67 -8.01 24.75
N LYS A 68 6.17 -7.56 25.90
CA LYS A 68 7.62 -7.41 26.15
C LYS A 68 8.37 -8.74 26.13
N SER A 69 7.67 -9.84 26.39
CA SER A 69 8.19 -11.21 26.34
C SER A 69 8.32 -11.76 24.92
N TRP A 70 7.76 -11.05 23.91
CA TRP A 70 7.84 -11.47 22.51
C TRP A 70 9.08 -10.89 21.84
N MET A 71 9.89 -11.75 21.24
CA MET A 71 11.04 -11.34 20.44
C MET A 71 10.73 -11.56 18.96
N PRO A 72 10.50 -10.48 18.19
CA PRO A 72 10.22 -10.61 16.76
C PRO A 72 11.45 -11.06 15.98
N SER A 73 11.25 -11.84 14.94
CA SER A 73 12.34 -12.34 14.09
C SER A 73 12.97 -11.24 13.22
N THR A 74 12.20 -10.21 12.83
CA THR A 74 12.64 -9.15 11.93
C THR A 74 12.24 -7.75 12.36
N GLU A 75 10.95 -7.49 12.55
CA GLU A 75 10.40 -6.17 12.83
C GLU A 75 9.26 -6.30 13.83
N TYR A 76 9.15 -5.34 14.73
CA TYR A 76 8.00 -5.24 15.61
C TYR A 76 6.86 -4.56 14.89
N ARG A 77 5.79 -5.28 14.60
CA ARG A 77 4.64 -4.74 13.86
C ARG A 77 3.54 -4.38 14.86
N ILE A 78 3.42 -3.08 15.13
CA ILE A 78 2.40 -2.54 16.06
C ILE A 78 0.99 -2.66 15.46
N LEU A 79 0.90 -2.48 14.14
CA LEU A 79 -0.31 -2.70 13.38
C LEU A 79 -0.07 -3.88 12.44
N SER A 80 -0.62 -5.03 12.78
CA SER A 80 -0.41 -6.26 12.03
C SER A 80 -1.67 -7.12 11.99
N SER A 81 -1.60 -8.18 11.19
CA SER A 81 -2.62 -9.23 11.21
C SER A 81 -2.75 -9.87 12.60
N ALA A 82 -1.64 -10.03 13.33
CA ALA A 82 -1.64 -10.61 14.67
C ALA A 82 -2.40 -9.74 15.69
N ASN A 83 -2.18 -8.41 15.70
CA ASN A 83 -2.92 -7.51 16.60
C ASN A 83 -4.42 -7.55 16.32
N LEU A 84 -4.81 -7.55 15.04
CA LEU A 84 -6.21 -7.63 14.66
C LEU A 84 -6.81 -9.01 14.97
N ALA A 85 -6.05 -10.08 14.75
CA ALA A 85 -6.47 -11.45 15.06
C ALA A 85 -6.63 -11.68 16.58
N ALA A 86 -5.85 -11.02 17.43
CA ALA A 86 -6.02 -11.08 18.86
C ALA A 86 -7.44 -10.66 19.30
N LEU A 87 -7.99 -9.62 18.69
CA LEU A 87 -9.37 -9.17 18.96
C LEU A 87 -10.39 -10.22 18.52
N PHE A 88 -10.22 -10.82 17.35
CA PHE A 88 -11.10 -11.89 16.87
C PHE A 88 -10.94 -13.17 17.67
N TYR A 89 -9.74 -13.48 18.15
CA TYR A 89 -9.52 -14.63 19.02
C TYR A 89 -10.29 -14.51 20.33
N GLY A 90 -10.36 -13.32 20.89
CA GLY A 90 -11.19 -13.06 22.08
C GLY A 90 -12.68 -13.42 21.87
N VAL A 91 -13.19 -13.27 20.64
CA VAL A 91 -14.57 -13.58 20.30
C VAL A 91 -14.77 -15.06 19.96
N PHE A 92 -13.92 -15.60 19.09
CA PHE A 92 -14.15 -16.92 18.50
C PHE A 92 -13.45 -18.07 19.23
N GLN A 93 -12.44 -17.79 20.05
CA GLN A 93 -11.57 -18.77 20.71
C GLN A 93 -10.99 -19.81 19.71
N ASN A 94 -10.90 -19.45 18.45
CA ASN A 94 -10.37 -20.25 17.37
C ASN A 94 -9.36 -19.42 16.59
N MET A 95 -8.08 -19.81 16.68
CA MET A 95 -6.98 -19.04 16.12
C MET A 95 -7.00 -19.00 14.59
N SER A 96 -7.31 -20.11 13.93
CA SER A 96 -7.40 -20.17 12.46
C SER A 96 -8.48 -19.23 11.93
N LEU A 97 -9.65 -19.25 12.56
CA LEU A 97 -10.75 -18.36 12.21
C LEU A 97 -10.39 -16.90 12.51
N ALA A 98 -9.78 -16.61 13.65
CA ALA A 98 -9.37 -15.28 14.06
C ALA A 98 -8.37 -14.66 13.06
N MET A 99 -7.34 -15.40 12.68
CA MET A 99 -6.37 -14.97 11.67
C MET A 99 -7.01 -14.80 10.30
N GLY A 100 -7.89 -15.73 9.90
CA GLY A 100 -8.64 -15.63 8.64
C GLY A 100 -9.51 -14.38 8.57
N CYS A 101 -10.21 -14.03 9.67
CA CYS A 101 -10.98 -12.80 9.79
C CYS A 101 -10.08 -11.57 9.70
N ALA A 102 -8.95 -11.57 10.41
CA ALA A 102 -8.00 -10.46 10.39
C ALA A 102 -7.47 -10.19 8.98
N CYS A 103 -7.01 -11.22 8.27
CA CYS A 103 -6.54 -11.09 6.89
C CYS A 103 -7.64 -10.62 5.93
N SER A 104 -8.87 -11.08 6.14
CA SER A 104 -10.03 -10.65 5.34
C SER A 104 -10.34 -9.16 5.56
N VAL A 105 -10.33 -8.69 6.80
CA VAL A 105 -10.51 -7.26 7.12
C VAL A 105 -9.40 -6.41 6.53
N LEU A 106 -8.15 -6.88 6.57
CA LEU A 106 -7.03 -6.18 5.95
C LEU A 106 -7.17 -6.11 4.42
N THR A 107 -7.71 -7.14 3.78
CA THR A 107 -8.03 -7.11 2.35
C THR A 107 -9.03 -6.00 2.02
N PHE A 108 -10.11 -5.87 2.80
CA PHE A 108 -11.04 -4.75 2.64
C PHE A 108 -10.39 -3.40 2.94
N GLY A 109 -9.47 -3.36 3.92
CA GLY A 109 -8.66 -2.17 4.21
C GLY A 109 -7.82 -1.71 3.02
N ILE A 110 -7.15 -2.65 2.32
CA ILE A 110 -6.39 -2.35 1.09
C ILE A 110 -7.33 -1.78 0.02
N LEU A 111 -8.45 -2.44 -0.25
CA LEU A 111 -9.40 -1.99 -1.27
C LEU A 111 -10.00 -0.62 -0.93
N GLY A 112 -10.39 -0.42 0.33
CA GLY A 112 -10.93 0.85 0.80
C GLY A 112 -9.93 2.00 0.71
N SER A 113 -8.68 1.78 1.12
CA SER A 113 -7.62 2.79 1.05
C SER A 113 -7.22 3.11 -0.39
N LEU A 114 -7.16 2.11 -1.27
CA LEU A 114 -6.94 2.31 -2.71
C LEU A 114 -8.10 3.08 -3.35
N TYR A 115 -9.35 2.71 -3.05
CA TYR A 115 -10.51 3.45 -3.54
C TYR A 115 -10.51 4.89 -3.06
N PHE A 116 -10.17 5.14 -1.79
CA PHE A 116 -9.99 6.48 -1.27
C PHE A 116 -8.94 7.26 -2.07
N PHE A 117 -7.76 6.67 -2.31
CA PHE A 117 -6.68 7.27 -3.08
C PHE A 117 -7.12 7.63 -4.50
N VAL A 118 -7.65 6.66 -5.26
CA VAL A 118 -8.06 6.91 -6.66
C VAL A 118 -9.26 7.87 -6.76
N SER A 119 -10.02 8.02 -5.68
CA SER A 119 -11.14 8.97 -5.63
C SER A 119 -10.70 10.43 -5.49
N GLN A 120 -9.43 10.69 -5.20
CA GLN A 120 -8.89 12.05 -5.20
C GLN A 120 -8.60 12.59 -6.61
N PHE A 121 -8.70 11.73 -7.63
CA PHE A 121 -8.52 12.07 -9.03
C PHE A 121 -9.88 12.15 -9.75
N SER A 122 -9.94 12.90 -10.85
CA SER A 122 -11.13 13.04 -11.69
C SER A 122 -11.36 11.82 -12.59
N PHE A 123 -11.06 10.63 -12.07
CA PHE A 123 -11.30 9.37 -12.79
C PHE A 123 -12.79 9.04 -12.84
N ARG A 124 -13.22 8.46 -13.95
CA ARG A 124 -14.57 7.90 -14.09
C ARG A 124 -14.71 6.67 -13.18
N ARG A 125 -15.95 6.29 -12.89
CA ARG A 125 -16.24 5.18 -11.97
C ARG A 125 -15.63 3.86 -12.45
N GLU A 126 -15.73 3.57 -13.74
CA GLU A 126 -15.14 2.38 -14.36
C GLU A 126 -13.60 2.36 -14.24
N GLU A 127 -12.94 3.51 -14.36
CA GLU A 127 -11.49 3.61 -14.17
C GLU A 127 -11.08 3.31 -12.73
N LYS A 128 -11.84 3.81 -11.75
CA LYS A 128 -11.60 3.51 -10.33
C LYS A 128 -11.78 2.02 -10.02
N LEU A 129 -12.84 1.40 -10.58
CA LEU A 129 -13.07 -0.04 -10.43
C LEU A 129 -11.97 -0.86 -11.09
N LEU A 130 -11.49 -0.43 -12.27
CA LEU A 130 -10.38 -1.10 -12.94
C LEU A 130 -9.10 -1.04 -12.10
N PHE A 131 -8.79 0.09 -11.45
CA PHE A 131 -7.64 0.18 -10.53
C PHE A 131 -7.77 -0.79 -9.35
N LEU A 132 -8.96 -0.92 -8.77
CA LEU A 132 -9.21 -1.90 -7.71
C LEU A 132 -8.99 -3.34 -8.20
N LEU A 133 -9.53 -3.66 -9.37
CA LEU A 133 -9.37 -5.00 -9.98
C LEU A 133 -7.91 -5.30 -10.26
N LEU A 134 -7.16 -4.35 -10.82
CA LEU A 134 -5.72 -4.50 -11.07
C LEU A 134 -4.95 -4.72 -9.76
N CYS A 135 -5.27 -4.00 -8.69
CA CYS A 135 -4.62 -4.20 -7.39
C CYS A 135 -4.84 -5.62 -6.84
N LEU A 136 -6.04 -6.18 -7.04
CA LEU A 136 -6.35 -7.56 -6.64
C LEU A 136 -5.66 -8.63 -7.51
N THR A 137 -5.43 -8.34 -8.78
CA THR A 137 -4.93 -9.32 -9.77
C THR A 137 -3.43 -9.22 -10.04
N LEU A 138 -2.80 -8.06 -9.74
CA LEU A 138 -1.36 -7.87 -9.90
C LEU A 138 -0.51 -8.91 -9.15
N PRO A 139 -0.83 -9.27 -7.89
CA PRO A 139 -0.14 -10.35 -7.22
C PRO A 139 -0.54 -11.71 -7.82
N ASN A 140 0.17 -12.14 -8.87
CA ASN A 140 -0.10 -13.37 -9.60
C ASN A 140 0.66 -14.59 -9.06
N HIS A 141 1.56 -14.39 -8.09
CA HIS A 141 2.32 -15.45 -7.45
C HIS A 141 1.85 -15.65 -6.00
N PHE A 142 1.79 -16.92 -5.56
CA PHE A 142 1.29 -17.28 -4.22
C PHE A 142 1.97 -16.50 -3.09
N ARG A 143 3.31 -16.32 -3.13
CA ARG A 143 4.04 -15.54 -2.11
C ARG A 143 3.60 -14.08 -2.05
N MET A 144 3.28 -13.45 -3.18
CA MET A 144 2.77 -12.09 -3.21
C MET A 144 1.35 -12.01 -2.63
N LEU A 145 0.50 -12.99 -2.94
CA LEU A 145 -0.83 -13.09 -2.33
C LEU A 145 -0.74 -13.25 -0.81
N GLU A 146 0.20 -14.08 -0.32
CA GLU A 146 0.45 -14.28 1.12
C GLU A 146 0.92 -12.99 1.81
N LEU A 147 1.75 -12.19 1.14
CA LEU A 147 2.25 -10.94 1.69
C LEU A 147 1.16 -9.86 1.85
N PHE A 148 0.13 -9.86 1.00
CA PHE A 148 -0.85 -8.78 0.95
C PHE A 148 -2.26 -9.20 1.36
N TYR A 149 -2.71 -10.39 0.97
CA TYR A 149 -4.13 -10.76 1.06
C TYR A 149 -4.39 -12.06 1.81
N LEU A 150 -3.50 -13.04 1.73
CA LEU A 150 -3.73 -14.39 2.25
C LEU A 150 -2.92 -14.66 3.52
N PHE A 151 -3.51 -15.46 4.41
CA PHE A 151 -2.92 -16.10 5.57
C PHE A 151 -2.11 -15.21 6.52
N GLY A 152 -1.07 -14.56 6.08
CA GLY A 152 -0.21 -13.69 6.90
C GLY A 152 -0.52 -12.22 6.74
N SER A 153 -0.80 -11.79 5.50
CA SER A 153 -1.05 -10.39 5.13
C SER A 153 -0.02 -9.42 5.73
N TYR A 154 1.26 -9.82 5.71
CA TYR A 154 2.36 -9.17 6.45
C TYR A 154 2.55 -7.69 6.12
N TYR A 155 2.27 -7.30 4.88
CA TYR A 155 2.43 -5.93 4.39
C TYR A 155 1.13 -5.21 4.11
N ALA A 156 -0.01 -5.83 4.40
CA ALA A 156 -1.32 -5.24 4.16
C ALA A 156 -1.46 -3.85 4.81
N VAL A 157 -1.03 -3.72 6.06
CA VAL A 157 -1.09 -2.45 6.80
C VAL A 157 -0.19 -1.39 6.14
N HIS A 158 1.00 -1.75 5.66
CA HIS A 158 1.87 -0.82 4.94
C HIS A 158 1.22 -0.30 3.66
N ILE A 159 0.55 -1.18 2.91
CA ILE A 159 -0.19 -0.81 1.68
C ILE A 159 -1.40 0.09 2.01
N ILE A 160 -2.13 -0.23 3.08
CA ILE A 160 -3.24 0.61 3.56
C ILE A 160 -2.73 2.02 3.90
N LEU A 161 -1.68 2.11 4.70
CA LEU A 161 -1.09 3.38 5.11
C LEU A 161 -0.49 4.15 3.92
N LEU A 162 0.11 3.45 2.94
CA LEU A 162 0.60 4.05 1.70
C LEU A 162 -0.54 4.75 0.95
N PHE A 163 -1.63 4.04 0.65
CA PHE A 163 -2.75 4.61 -0.11
C PHE A 163 -3.49 5.69 0.66
N LEU A 164 -3.66 5.56 1.97
CA LEU A 164 -4.23 6.61 2.81
C LEU A 164 -3.35 7.86 2.80
N SER A 165 -2.04 7.72 2.98
CA SER A 165 -1.10 8.84 2.98
C SER A 165 -1.06 9.56 1.64
N LEU A 166 -0.97 8.80 0.54
CA LEU A 166 -1.01 9.36 -0.81
C LEU A 166 -2.37 10.02 -1.11
N GLY A 167 -3.48 9.41 -0.69
CA GLY A 167 -4.81 9.98 -0.87
C GLY A 167 -4.98 11.31 -0.13
N ILE A 168 -4.52 11.39 1.12
CA ILE A 168 -4.55 12.64 1.89
C ILE A 168 -3.60 13.67 1.24
N TYR A 169 -2.41 13.27 0.81
CA TYR A 169 -1.47 14.17 0.13
C TYR A 169 -2.09 14.78 -1.15
N VAL A 170 -2.70 13.95 -2.02
CA VAL A 170 -3.37 14.45 -3.24
C VAL A 170 -4.55 15.36 -2.87
N ARG A 171 -5.31 15.01 -1.84
CA ARG A 171 -6.38 15.88 -1.33
C ARG A 171 -5.88 17.23 -0.86
N LEU A 172 -4.73 17.28 -0.19
CA LEU A 172 -4.07 18.52 0.20
C LEU A 172 -3.64 19.35 -1.01
N LEU A 173 -3.16 18.71 -2.07
CA LEU A 173 -2.80 19.41 -3.32
C LEU A 173 -4.03 20.06 -3.98
N ASN A 174 -5.16 19.36 -3.98
CA ASN A 174 -6.39 19.79 -4.66
C ASN A 174 -7.26 20.75 -3.82
N SER A 175 -7.10 20.78 -2.50
CA SER A 175 -7.93 21.59 -1.59
C SER A 175 -7.36 22.98 -1.39
N THR A 176 -8.21 23.99 -1.28
CA THR A 176 -7.82 25.35 -0.86
C THR A 176 -7.58 25.45 0.65
N HIS A 177 -8.23 24.58 1.44
CA HIS A 177 -8.13 24.53 2.88
C HIS A 177 -7.41 23.26 3.34
N VAL A 178 -6.40 23.44 4.19
CA VAL A 178 -5.68 22.33 4.80
C VAL A 178 -6.38 21.96 6.10
N HIS A 179 -6.93 20.76 6.17
CA HIS A 179 -7.53 20.25 7.40
C HIS A 179 -6.42 19.78 8.35
N SER A 180 -6.24 20.51 9.46
CA SER A 180 -5.22 20.20 10.49
C SER A 180 -5.33 18.78 11.03
N VAL A 181 -6.56 18.24 11.15
CA VAL A 181 -6.80 16.86 11.58
C VAL A 181 -6.17 15.85 10.60
N CYS A 182 -6.33 16.04 9.28
CA CYS A 182 -5.72 15.15 8.29
C CYS A 182 -4.19 15.14 8.40
N LEU A 183 -3.60 16.30 8.67
CA LEU A 183 -2.16 16.43 8.85
C LEU A 183 -1.69 15.74 10.13
N ALA A 184 -2.39 15.93 11.24
CA ALA A 184 -2.08 15.27 12.50
C ALA A 184 -2.15 13.73 12.36
N VAL A 185 -3.16 13.22 11.66
CA VAL A 185 -3.30 11.79 11.35
C VAL A 185 -2.14 11.28 10.51
N LEU A 186 -1.70 12.03 9.49
CA LEU A 186 -0.53 11.66 8.70
C LEU A 186 0.75 11.61 9.52
N VAL A 187 0.98 12.59 10.40
CA VAL A 187 2.15 12.60 11.30
C VAL A 187 2.12 11.38 12.21
N LEU A 188 0.97 11.07 12.81
CA LEU A 188 0.79 9.89 13.63
C LEU A 188 1.06 8.60 12.85
N PHE A 189 0.51 8.45 11.65
CA PHE A 189 0.77 7.30 10.79
C PHE A 189 2.25 7.19 10.46
N SER A 190 2.91 8.30 10.11
CA SER A 190 4.32 8.31 9.81
C SER A 190 5.18 7.86 10.99
N PHE A 191 4.86 8.34 12.21
CA PHE A 191 5.53 7.92 13.44
C PHE A 191 5.35 6.41 13.69
N ILE A 192 4.11 5.91 13.60
CA ILE A 192 3.81 4.47 13.77
C ILE A 192 4.55 3.63 12.70
N ILE A 193 4.61 4.10 11.45
CA ILE A 193 5.38 3.45 10.39
C ILE A 193 6.86 3.35 10.79
N GLY A 194 7.43 4.41 11.34
CA GLY A 194 8.80 4.42 11.82
C GLY A 194 9.04 3.44 12.98
N MET A 195 8.09 3.31 13.91
CA MET A 195 8.16 2.31 14.98
C MET A 195 8.22 0.88 14.46
N GLN A 196 7.65 0.62 13.29
CA GLN A 196 7.69 -0.69 12.61
C GLN A 196 8.98 -0.93 11.82
N GLY A 197 9.94 0.02 11.85
CA GLY A 197 11.23 -0.09 11.19
C GLY A 197 11.37 0.78 9.94
N LEU A 198 12.57 0.75 9.34
CA LEU A 198 12.92 1.62 8.20
C LEU A 198 12.16 1.31 6.90
N ARG A 199 11.63 0.10 6.77
CA ARG A 199 10.99 -0.36 5.51
C ARG A 199 9.81 0.52 5.14
N GLY A 200 8.95 0.85 6.09
CA GLY A 200 7.79 1.72 5.86
C GLY A 200 8.21 3.14 5.46
N ILE A 201 9.26 3.67 6.07
CA ILE A 201 9.81 4.98 5.71
C ILE A 201 10.31 4.98 4.27
N LEU A 202 11.05 3.93 3.86
CA LEU A 202 11.58 3.78 2.50
C LEU A 202 10.47 3.66 1.45
N VAL A 203 9.36 2.99 1.79
CA VAL A 203 8.26 2.72 0.85
C VAL A 203 7.25 3.86 0.80
N ILE A 204 7.05 4.60 1.89
CA ILE A 204 6.00 5.62 2.00
C ILE A 204 6.58 7.03 2.04
N ASN A 205 7.40 7.33 3.05
CA ASN A 205 7.81 8.70 3.33
C ASN A 205 8.83 9.23 2.32
N ILE A 206 9.83 8.41 1.95
CA ILE A 206 10.86 8.82 0.99
C ILE A 206 10.28 9.05 -0.40
N PRO A 207 9.48 8.16 -1.01
CA PRO A 207 8.84 8.43 -2.29
C PRO A 207 7.92 9.65 -2.28
N MET A 208 7.18 9.86 -1.18
CA MET A 208 6.31 11.03 -1.05
C MET A 208 7.11 12.33 -1.00
N LEU A 209 8.19 12.37 -0.22
CA LEU A 209 9.10 13.52 -0.19
C LEU A 209 9.78 13.76 -1.54
N ALA A 210 10.27 12.70 -2.20
CA ALA A 210 10.90 12.81 -3.52
C ALA A 210 9.92 13.36 -4.57
N THR A 211 8.67 12.89 -4.55
CA THR A 211 7.60 13.42 -5.43
C THR A 211 7.33 14.90 -5.15
N GLU A 212 7.28 15.28 -3.88
CA GLU A 212 7.07 16.68 -3.51
C GLU A 212 8.27 17.55 -3.91
N MET A 213 9.50 17.08 -3.73
CA MET A 213 10.69 17.80 -4.19
C MET A 213 10.67 18.03 -5.70
N ALA A 214 10.33 16.99 -6.48
CA ALA A 214 10.19 17.12 -7.94
C ALA A 214 9.11 18.14 -8.30
N ARG A 215 7.97 18.14 -7.60
CA ARG A 215 6.90 19.13 -7.75
C ARG A 215 7.39 20.55 -7.44
N GLN A 216 8.14 20.74 -6.35
CA GLN A 216 8.68 22.04 -5.97
C GLN A 216 9.65 22.60 -7.02
N ILE A 217 10.55 21.75 -7.55
CA ILE A 217 11.47 22.11 -8.62
C ILE A 217 10.69 22.55 -9.86
N TYR A 218 9.65 21.79 -10.25
CA TYR A 218 8.79 22.14 -11.37
C TYR A 218 8.09 23.50 -11.17
N LEU A 219 7.46 23.72 -10.03
CA LEU A 219 6.76 24.98 -9.72
C LEU A 219 7.72 26.18 -9.69
N TRP A 220 8.95 25.96 -9.22
CA TRP A 220 9.98 27.00 -9.24
C TRP A 220 10.41 27.33 -10.66
N TYR A 221 10.63 26.30 -11.50
CA TYR A 221 10.97 26.47 -12.91
C TYR A 221 9.85 27.20 -13.68
N ASP A 222 8.60 26.83 -13.45
CA ASP A 222 7.40 27.42 -14.07
C ASP A 222 7.03 28.79 -13.47
N LYS A 223 7.76 29.28 -12.50
CA LYS A 223 7.48 30.53 -11.76
C LYS A 223 6.06 30.62 -11.16
N SER A 224 5.41 29.47 -10.96
CA SER A 224 4.06 29.33 -10.43
C SER A 224 4.02 29.03 -8.94
N TRP A 225 5.18 29.00 -8.27
CA TRP A 225 5.33 28.69 -6.85
C TRP A 225 4.56 29.66 -5.94
N LYS A 226 3.85 29.10 -4.95
CA LYS A 226 3.07 29.84 -3.94
C LYS A 226 3.52 29.46 -2.53
N LYS A 227 3.29 30.32 -1.55
CA LYS A 227 3.60 30.03 -0.13
C LYS A 227 2.99 28.72 0.39
N ARG A 228 1.82 28.36 -0.12
CA ARG A 228 1.16 27.09 0.18
C ARG A 228 2.00 25.86 -0.24
N ASP A 229 2.68 25.95 -1.37
CA ASP A 229 3.53 24.87 -1.87
C ASP A 229 4.71 24.61 -0.95
N GLY A 230 5.32 25.68 -0.43
CA GLY A 230 6.34 25.56 0.61
C GLY A 230 5.82 24.95 1.90
N PHE A 231 4.58 25.26 2.29
CA PHE A 231 3.93 24.62 3.44
C PHE A 231 3.74 23.11 3.24
N ILE A 232 3.30 22.66 2.06
CA ILE A 232 3.14 21.23 1.75
C ILE A 232 4.50 20.52 1.78
N ALA A 233 5.54 21.13 1.21
CA ALA A 233 6.90 20.60 1.27
C ALA A 233 7.41 20.47 2.71
N GLY A 234 7.17 21.47 3.55
CA GLY A 234 7.49 21.42 4.98
C GLY A 234 6.80 20.26 5.70
N TRP A 235 5.54 20.00 5.36
CA TRP A 235 4.81 18.85 5.89
C TRP A 235 5.39 17.51 5.44
N CYS A 236 5.75 17.35 4.17
CA CYS A 236 6.40 16.12 3.69
C CYS A 236 7.73 15.88 4.42
N ALA A 237 8.51 16.93 4.67
CA ALA A 237 9.72 16.82 5.48
C ALA A 237 9.41 16.44 6.94
N LEU A 238 8.37 17.03 7.54
CA LEU A 238 7.92 16.68 8.89
C LEU A 238 7.48 15.24 8.99
N LEU A 239 6.78 14.71 7.99
CA LEU A 239 6.39 13.30 7.95
C LEU A 239 7.62 12.38 7.95
N LEU A 240 8.65 12.71 7.15
CA LEU A 240 9.90 11.95 7.18
C LEU A 240 10.58 12.01 8.55
N LEU A 241 10.62 13.20 9.16
CA LEU A 241 11.19 13.36 10.51
C LEU A 241 10.40 12.59 11.57
N ALA A 242 9.07 12.60 11.51
CA ALA A 242 8.22 11.84 12.40
C ALA A 242 8.44 10.33 12.24
N GLY A 243 8.52 9.84 10.99
CA GLY A 243 8.88 8.45 10.71
C GLY A 243 10.25 8.10 11.26
N TYR A 244 11.24 8.92 11.01
CA TYR A 244 12.59 8.72 11.56
C TYR A 244 12.60 8.74 13.09
N ALA A 245 11.87 9.64 13.73
CA ALA A 245 11.72 9.66 15.19
C ALA A 245 11.12 8.36 15.74
N GLY A 246 10.15 7.76 15.03
CA GLY A 246 9.59 6.45 15.37
C GLY A 246 10.63 5.34 15.44
N THR A 247 11.71 5.41 14.66
CA THR A 247 12.77 4.38 14.67
C THR A 247 13.60 4.37 15.95
N PHE A 248 13.56 5.41 16.78
CA PHE A 248 14.25 5.47 18.07
C PHE A 248 13.43 4.89 19.23
N THR A 249 12.23 4.40 18.96
CA THR A 249 11.45 3.74 20.00
C THR A 249 12.08 2.39 20.35
N PRO A 250 11.95 1.92 21.61
CA PRO A 250 12.55 0.66 22.08
C PRO A 250 11.99 -0.58 21.36
N TYR A 251 10.97 -0.40 20.54
CA TYR A 251 10.32 -1.45 19.76
C TYR A 251 10.87 -1.59 18.33
N SER A 252 11.75 -0.69 17.89
CA SER A 252 12.36 -0.83 16.55
C SER A 252 13.49 -1.86 16.62
N VAL A 253 13.19 -3.06 16.15
CA VAL A 253 14.16 -4.16 16.02
C VAL A 253 14.66 -4.23 14.58
N GLY A 254 15.93 -4.53 14.37
CA GLY A 254 16.47 -4.80 13.02
C GLY A 254 17.34 -3.71 12.40
N GLN A 255 17.79 -2.73 13.17
CA GLN A 255 18.68 -1.67 12.66
C GLN A 255 20.07 -2.13 12.21
N GLU A 256 20.52 -3.31 12.61
CA GLU A 256 21.86 -3.80 12.26
C GLU A 256 22.06 -4.04 10.75
N THR A 257 21.01 -4.39 10.04
CA THR A 257 21.10 -4.69 8.60
C THR A 257 21.22 -3.46 7.71
N THR A 258 20.91 -2.27 8.22
CA THR A 258 20.87 -1.04 7.41
C THR A 258 22.16 -0.24 7.41
N ARG A 259 23.14 -0.58 8.27
CA ARG A 259 24.41 0.16 8.41
C ARG A 259 25.30 0.13 7.17
N ASN A 260 25.04 -0.75 6.20
CA ASN A 260 25.90 -0.85 5.03
C ASN A 260 25.12 -0.57 3.73
N VAL A 261 25.00 0.71 3.38
CA VAL A 261 24.30 1.20 2.17
C VAL A 261 24.85 0.52 0.90
N ARG A 262 26.16 0.31 0.80
CA ARG A 262 26.77 -0.36 -0.35
C ARG A 262 26.30 -1.80 -0.50
N ARG A 263 26.21 -2.55 0.61
CA ARG A 263 25.65 -3.92 0.61
C ARG A 263 24.16 -3.89 0.32
N GLY A 264 23.44 -2.90 0.83
CA GLY A 264 22.00 -2.69 0.55
C GLY A 264 21.74 -2.44 -0.92
N LEU A 265 22.51 -1.58 -1.57
CA LEU A 265 22.43 -1.30 -3.01
C LEU A 265 22.79 -2.53 -3.85
N ALA A 266 23.86 -3.24 -3.49
CA ALA A 266 24.22 -4.48 -4.17
C ALA A 266 23.14 -5.56 -4.03
N LYS A 267 22.52 -5.69 -2.85
CA LYS A 267 21.40 -6.61 -2.61
C LYS A 267 20.15 -6.17 -3.38
N LEU A 268 19.85 -4.88 -3.44
CA LEU A 268 18.76 -4.34 -4.24
C LEU A 268 18.93 -4.77 -5.71
N TRP A 269 20.09 -4.55 -6.28
CA TRP A 269 20.37 -4.82 -7.69
C TRP A 269 20.42 -6.32 -8.02
N ASN A 270 21.12 -7.10 -7.19
CA ASN A 270 21.41 -8.51 -7.50
C ASN A 270 20.32 -9.48 -7.00
N THR A 271 19.47 -9.07 -6.07
CA THR A 271 18.50 -9.96 -5.44
C THR A 271 17.08 -9.41 -5.50
N VAL A 272 16.85 -8.18 -4.99
CA VAL A 272 15.50 -7.65 -4.81
C VAL A 272 14.82 -7.34 -6.14
N LEU A 273 15.52 -6.69 -7.06
CA LEU A 273 14.97 -6.38 -8.38
C LEU A 273 14.63 -7.64 -9.18
N PRO A 274 15.54 -8.64 -9.34
CA PRO A 274 15.20 -9.89 -10.00
C PRO A 274 13.99 -10.59 -9.36
N GLN A 275 13.94 -10.69 -8.04
CA GLN A 275 12.80 -11.30 -7.33
C GLN A 275 11.51 -10.53 -7.50
N ALA A 276 11.55 -9.20 -7.54
CA ALA A 276 10.38 -8.38 -7.80
C ALA A 276 9.84 -8.61 -9.22
N PHE A 277 10.72 -8.73 -10.21
CA PHE A 277 10.31 -9.05 -11.59
C PHE A 277 9.75 -10.46 -11.72
N GLU A 278 10.35 -11.44 -11.06
CA GLU A 278 9.83 -12.79 -10.96
C GLU A 278 8.44 -12.79 -10.33
N ALA A 279 8.26 -12.07 -9.24
CA ALA A 279 6.97 -11.93 -8.55
C ALA A 279 5.88 -11.25 -9.41
N LEU A 280 6.28 -10.39 -10.34
CA LEU A 280 5.39 -9.75 -11.32
C LEU A 280 5.10 -10.65 -12.54
N GLY A 281 5.56 -11.91 -12.54
CA GLY A 281 5.30 -12.86 -13.61
C GLY A 281 6.26 -12.76 -14.81
N PHE A 282 7.35 -12.02 -14.67
CA PHE A 282 8.44 -11.97 -15.66
C PHE A 282 9.46 -13.11 -15.46
N ALA A 283 9.14 -14.12 -14.66
CA ALA A 283 9.94 -15.33 -14.48
C ALA A 283 9.94 -16.13 -15.78
N GLY A 284 11.11 -16.39 -16.31
CA GLY A 284 11.31 -17.13 -17.58
C GLY A 284 12.20 -16.38 -18.57
N VAL A 285 12.68 -15.21 -18.23
CA VAL A 285 13.61 -14.42 -19.06
C VAL A 285 15.06 -14.73 -18.67
N GLU A 286 15.34 -15.99 -18.36
CA GLU A 286 16.71 -16.44 -18.00
C GLU A 286 17.77 -16.23 -19.10
N GLY A 287 17.36 -15.90 -20.32
CA GLY A 287 18.28 -15.61 -21.44
C GLY A 287 18.39 -14.14 -21.83
N ILE A 288 17.54 -13.26 -21.29
CA ILE A 288 17.53 -11.85 -21.67
C ILE A 288 18.13 -11.05 -20.51
N GLY A 289 19.35 -10.55 -20.70
CA GLY A 289 20.15 -9.91 -19.66
C GLY A 289 19.40 -8.85 -18.84
N ARG A 290 19.94 -8.52 -17.68
CA ARG A 290 19.40 -7.60 -16.66
C ARG A 290 18.94 -6.22 -17.17
N GLY A 291 19.24 -5.88 -18.42
CA GLY A 291 18.81 -4.64 -19.06
C GLY A 291 17.32 -4.55 -19.40
N VAL A 292 16.67 -5.70 -19.68
CA VAL A 292 15.26 -5.71 -20.08
C VAL A 292 14.33 -5.36 -18.90
N PRO A 293 14.49 -5.95 -17.71
CA PRO A 293 13.72 -5.53 -16.54
C PRO A 293 13.95 -4.05 -16.19
N LEU A 294 15.20 -3.57 -16.26
CA LEU A 294 15.50 -2.15 -16.03
C LEU A 294 14.81 -1.24 -17.06
N PHE A 295 14.80 -1.64 -18.32
CA PHE A 295 14.13 -0.91 -19.39
C PHE A 295 12.62 -0.81 -19.14
N PHE A 296 11.95 -1.92 -18.77
CA PHE A 296 10.53 -1.89 -18.42
C PHE A 296 10.24 -1.07 -17.16
N LEU A 297 11.12 -1.12 -16.16
CA LEU A 297 11.00 -0.27 -14.97
C LEU A 297 11.10 1.21 -15.35
N LEU A 298 12.06 1.57 -16.19
CA LEU A 298 12.23 2.95 -16.68
C LEU A 298 11.04 3.40 -17.52
N ILE A 299 10.48 2.53 -18.37
CA ILE A 299 9.25 2.82 -19.10
C ILE A 299 8.08 3.01 -18.13
N ALA A 300 7.90 2.12 -17.16
CA ALA A 300 6.84 2.23 -16.17
C ALA A 300 6.96 3.52 -15.34
N MET A 301 8.16 3.87 -14.91
CA MET A 301 8.44 5.14 -14.23
C MET A 301 8.21 6.35 -15.15
N GLY A 302 8.60 6.26 -16.40
CA GLY A 302 8.35 7.30 -17.42
C GLY A 302 6.86 7.49 -17.68
N VAL A 303 6.11 6.41 -17.87
CA VAL A 303 4.65 6.45 -18.03
C VAL A 303 3.98 7.01 -16.79
N LEU A 304 4.39 6.55 -15.59
CA LEU A 304 3.88 7.08 -14.34
C LEU A 304 4.19 8.57 -14.20
N GLY A 305 5.40 9.00 -14.52
CA GLY A 305 5.82 10.41 -14.55
C GLY A 305 4.98 11.25 -15.51
N VAL A 306 4.76 10.76 -16.74
CA VAL A 306 3.90 11.44 -17.73
C VAL A 306 2.44 11.47 -17.28
N CYS A 307 1.93 10.40 -16.69
CA CYS A 307 0.57 10.36 -16.12
C CYS A 307 0.42 11.37 -14.97
N LEU A 308 1.36 11.39 -14.05
CA LEU A 308 1.40 12.37 -12.95
C LEU A 308 1.52 13.80 -13.47
N PHE A 309 2.39 14.05 -14.45
CA PHE A 309 2.53 15.35 -15.09
C PHE A 309 1.24 15.81 -15.78
N ARG A 310 0.58 14.92 -16.54
CA ARG A 310 -0.71 15.23 -17.16
C ARG A 310 -1.83 15.46 -16.15
N LEU A 311 -1.83 14.72 -15.03
CA LEU A 311 -2.81 14.90 -13.96
C LEU A 311 -2.61 16.23 -13.25
N LEU A 312 -1.36 16.64 -13.01
CA LEU A 312 -1.02 17.93 -12.40
C LEU A 312 -1.40 19.11 -13.31
N ASN A 313 -1.22 18.97 -14.63
CA ASN A 313 -1.56 20.03 -15.60
C ASN A 313 -3.07 20.12 -15.91
N ARG A 314 -3.87 19.08 -15.71
CA ARG A 314 -5.32 19.13 -15.91
C ARG A 314 -6.09 19.84 -14.77
N GLY A 315 -5.46 20.07 -13.65
CA GLY A 315 -6.05 20.80 -12.52
C GLY A 315 -5.97 22.33 -12.64
N GLY A 316 -5.46 22.88 -13.73
CA GLY A 316 -5.24 24.32 -13.96
C GLY A 316 -6.12 24.95 -15.04
N GLY A 317 -7.20 24.28 -15.50
CA GLY A 317 -8.16 24.83 -16.44
C GLY A 317 -9.55 24.97 -15.85
#